data_f946ab7707f9a0aae11c534bf2556b4d
#
_entry.id   f946ab7707f9a0aae11c534bf2556b4d
#
_cell.length_a   1.000
_cell.length_b   1.000
_cell.length_c   1.000
_cell.angle_alpha   90.00
_cell.angle_beta   90.00
_cell.angle_gamma   90.00
#
_symmetry.space_group_name_H-M   'P 1'
#
loop_
_entity.id
_entity.type
_entity.pdbx_description
1 polymer ?
#
loop_
_entity_poly.entity_id
_entity_poly.type
_entity_poly.pdbx_seq_one_letter_code
_entity_poly.pdbx_strand_id
1 'polypeptide(L)'
;MDRKSSASPRRILIASSHPLFAQGLRSLLHKRQKMDATVVGMVSTIDEALEAINSLHPDMVIVDYDDERVNRDEFLARFVEGEGRLRVVLLSLREGGDEAIVYDRRTLAASQVDDWMEMWLEPQREGEISEEKYPGKDAKPRRRDSMRHLIVAGLFVVIIMIAGFFFLRNVELLPIAASLQAGSIDSLFALEFAVIVGLFSLIVGLVVYSILFFRRRKEDKADGPHIEGNTSLEVVWTLIPLGFVLFLAYVGGVSLGKTQAADPKPLEVKVIGSQWAWRFEYPRLGIISTELILPIDKQALLEISSTDVIHSFWVPQFRLKQDALPGEGFERELRITPSEIGEYSVVCAELCGRQHYSMAAPVKVMAQPDFDAWVQANTAPVSADPVERGDQISQQFGCRACHSIDGTVVVGPSWKGIFGEQVSLADGTSVLVDEAYIAESIRNP
;
A
#
# COMPACT_ATOMS: atom_id res chain seq x y z
N MET A 1 63.90 -32.94 0.62
CA MET A 1 63.22 -33.98 -0.20
C MET A 1 61.76 -34.02 0.23
N ASP A 2 60.98 -33.18 -0.45
CA ASP A 2 59.52 -33.05 -0.16
C ASP A 2 58.79 -34.23 -0.81
N ARG A 3 58.21 -35.08 0.03
CA ARG A 3 57.20 -36.05 -0.45
C ARG A 3 55.88 -35.32 -0.69
N LYS A 4 55.63 -34.82 -1.92
CA LYS A 4 54.29 -34.57 -2.39
C LYS A 4 53.53 -35.91 -2.40
N SER A 5 52.63 -36.09 -1.44
CA SER A 5 51.61 -37.13 -1.48
C SER A 5 50.72 -36.87 -2.71
N SER A 6 50.82 -37.69 -3.73
CA SER A 6 49.92 -37.67 -4.89
C SER A 6 48.58 -38.29 -4.44
N ALA A 7 47.74 -37.51 -3.79
CA ALA A 7 46.35 -37.90 -3.60
C ALA A 7 45.67 -37.85 -4.99
N SER A 8 45.01 -38.91 -5.39
CA SER A 8 44.20 -38.93 -6.61
C SER A 8 43.07 -37.85 -6.48
N PRO A 9 42.71 -37.16 -7.58
CA PRO A 9 41.68 -36.14 -7.55
C PRO A 9 40.35 -36.71 -7.02
N ARG A 10 39.69 -35.98 -6.16
CA ARG A 10 38.38 -36.39 -5.60
C ARG A 10 37.33 -36.46 -6.71
N ARG A 11 36.58 -37.52 -6.75
CA ARG A 11 35.57 -37.82 -7.77
C ARG A 11 34.22 -37.30 -7.30
N ILE A 12 33.62 -36.35 -8.04
CA ILE A 12 32.37 -35.69 -7.70
C ILE A 12 31.28 -36.08 -8.69
N LEU A 13 30.14 -36.52 -8.19
CA LEU A 13 28.90 -36.71 -8.94
C LEU A 13 27.96 -35.52 -8.64
N ILE A 14 27.30 -34.96 -9.65
CA ILE A 14 26.30 -33.90 -9.49
C ILE A 14 24.93 -34.47 -9.84
N ALA A 15 23.96 -34.35 -8.92
CA ALA A 15 22.58 -34.79 -9.09
C ALA A 15 21.65 -33.61 -9.07
N SER A 16 21.10 -33.22 -10.24
CA SER A 16 20.11 -32.14 -10.40
C SER A 16 19.42 -32.27 -11.76
N SER A 17 18.10 -32.08 -11.78
CA SER A 17 17.33 -31.97 -13.02
C SER A 17 17.43 -30.60 -13.67
N HIS A 18 18.06 -29.63 -13.00
CA HIS A 18 18.25 -28.26 -13.49
C HIS A 18 19.57 -28.11 -14.24
N PRO A 19 19.59 -28.02 -15.59
CA PRO A 19 20.81 -27.96 -16.38
C PRO A 19 21.74 -26.79 -16.01
N LEU A 20 21.16 -25.64 -15.63
CA LEU A 20 21.94 -24.45 -15.25
C LEU A 20 22.69 -24.66 -13.94
N PHE A 21 22.08 -25.33 -12.95
CA PHE A 21 22.71 -25.67 -11.69
C PHE A 21 23.89 -26.60 -11.94
N ALA A 22 23.66 -27.71 -12.63
CA ALA A 22 24.69 -28.72 -12.89
C ALA A 22 25.87 -28.15 -13.68
N GLN A 23 25.62 -27.37 -14.74
CA GLN A 23 26.68 -26.77 -15.57
C GLN A 23 27.39 -25.62 -14.81
N GLY A 24 26.68 -24.82 -14.07
CA GLY A 24 27.24 -23.73 -13.23
C GLY A 24 28.21 -24.30 -12.19
N LEU A 25 27.79 -25.32 -11.46
CA LEU A 25 28.59 -25.97 -10.43
C LEU A 25 29.82 -26.66 -11.04
N ARG A 26 29.68 -27.38 -12.18
CA ARG A 26 30.78 -27.93 -12.91
C ARG A 26 31.80 -26.87 -13.33
N SER A 27 31.34 -25.72 -13.82
CA SER A 27 32.21 -24.61 -14.23
C SER A 27 32.96 -24.01 -13.04
N LEU A 28 32.29 -23.86 -11.87
CA LEU A 28 32.91 -23.36 -10.65
C LEU A 28 33.98 -24.30 -10.10
N LEU A 29 33.70 -25.62 -10.09
CA LEU A 29 34.66 -26.64 -9.67
C LEU A 29 35.89 -26.67 -10.60
N HIS A 30 35.70 -26.47 -11.88
CA HIS A 30 36.79 -26.46 -12.87
C HIS A 30 37.65 -25.18 -12.78
N LYS A 31 37.05 -24.02 -12.46
CA LYS A 31 37.78 -22.73 -12.30
C LYS A 31 38.64 -22.68 -11.04
N ARG A 32 38.33 -23.42 -10.00
CA ARG A 32 39.14 -23.47 -8.76
C ARG A 32 40.31 -24.46 -8.90
N GLN A 33 41.35 -24.03 -9.59
CA GLN A 33 42.59 -24.80 -9.83
C GLN A 33 43.34 -25.35 -8.59
N LYS A 34 42.87 -24.96 -7.36
CA LYS A 34 43.42 -25.45 -6.09
C LYS A 34 42.73 -26.69 -5.52
N MET A 35 41.58 -27.09 -6.07
CA MET A 35 40.87 -28.31 -5.64
C MET A 35 41.16 -29.41 -6.62
N ASP A 36 41.93 -30.44 -6.20
CA ASP A 36 42.09 -31.71 -6.93
C ASP A 36 40.75 -32.46 -6.94
N ALA A 37 39.80 -31.99 -7.77
CA ALA A 37 38.47 -32.57 -7.90
C ALA A 37 38.06 -32.71 -9.37
N THR A 38 37.46 -33.85 -9.71
CA THR A 38 36.98 -34.14 -11.06
C THR A 38 35.50 -34.51 -11.01
N VAL A 39 34.66 -33.86 -11.81
CA VAL A 39 33.27 -34.25 -11.99
C VAL A 39 33.20 -35.49 -12.85
N VAL A 40 32.79 -36.63 -12.26
CA VAL A 40 32.75 -37.93 -12.91
C VAL A 40 31.42 -38.24 -13.59
N GLY A 41 30.35 -37.51 -13.23
CA GLY A 41 29.03 -37.66 -13.85
C GLY A 41 28.09 -36.50 -13.44
N MET A 42 27.04 -36.31 -14.25
CA MET A 42 25.91 -35.45 -13.96
C MET A 42 24.65 -36.25 -14.28
N VAL A 43 23.71 -36.30 -13.34
CA VAL A 43 22.49 -37.13 -13.41
C VAL A 43 21.28 -36.29 -13.03
N SER A 44 20.10 -36.65 -13.55
CA SER A 44 18.88 -35.85 -13.43
C SER A 44 17.80 -36.50 -12.58
N THR A 45 17.99 -37.78 -12.23
CA THR A 45 17.03 -38.55 -11.42
C THR A 45 17.73 -39.31 -10.30
N ILE A 46 16.96 -39.75 -9.31
CA ILE A 46 17.46 -40.53 -8.16
C ILE A 46 18.01 -41.86 -8.62
N ASP A 47 17.30 -42.56 -9.51
CA ASP A 47 17.71 -43.90 -9.98
C ASP A 47 19.01 -43.80 -10.75
N GLU A 48 19.17 -42.78 -11.62
CA GLU A 48 20.44 -42.50 -12.30
C GLU A 48 21.58 -42.19 -11.31
N ALA A 49 21.25 -41.43 -10.21
CA ALA A 49 22.24 -41.11 -9.20
C ALA A 49 22.74 -42.34 -8.45
N LEU A 50 21.83 -43.24 -8.08
CA LEU A 50 22.16 -44.49 -7.39
C LEU A 50 22.95 -45.44 -8.30
N GLU A 51 22.59 -45.57 -9.57
CA GLU A 51 23.33 -46.34 -10.56
C GLU A 51 24.73 -45.76 -10.78
N ALA A 52 24.83 -44.43 -10.90
CA ALA A 52 26.10 -43.73 -11.06
C ALA A 52 27.00 -43.84 -9.81
N ILE A 53 26.44 -43.85 -8.59
CA ILE A 53 27.19 -44.10 -7.36
C ILE A 53 27.84 -45.49 -7.41
N ASN A 54 27.08 -46.49 -7.81
CA ASN A 54 27.57 -47.88 -7.87
C ASN A 54 28.56 -48.14 -9.03
N SER A 55 28.39 -47.47 -10.16
CA SER A 55 29.23 -47.66 -11.34
C SER A 55 30.47 -46.77 -11.36
N LEU A 56 30.33 -45.52 -10.93
CA LEU A 56 31.39 -44.52 -11.00
C LEU A 56 32.18 -44.37 -9.68
N HIS A 57 31.73 -44.94 -8.59
CA HIS A 57 32.36 -44.86 -7.27
C HIS A 57 32.84 -43.44 -6.93
N PRO A 58 31.96 -42.42 -6.84
CA PRO A 58 32.34 -41.06 -6.48
C PRO A 58 32.73 -40.96 -4.99
N ASP A 59 33.64 -40.05 -4.66
CA ASP A 59 33.97 -39.72 -3.28
C ASP A 59 32.92 -38.79 -2.65
N MET A 60 32.21 -38.01 -3.50
CA MET A 60 31.22 -37.04 -3.10
C MET A 60 30.09 -36.96 -4.13
N VAL A 61 28.87 -36.82 -3.62
CA VAL A 61 27.68 -36.48 -4.44
C VAL A 61 27.17 -35.11 -3.99
N ILE A 62 26.99 -34.22 -4.96
CA ILE A 62 26.35 -32.92 -4.72
C ILE A 62 24.94 -32.98 -5.29
N VAL A 63 23.95 -32.75 -4.43
CA VAL A 63 22.54 -32.83 -4.76
C VAL A 63 21.94 -31.42 -4.67
N ASP A 64 21.15 -31.07 -5.68
CA ASP A 64 20.35 -29.84 -5.66
C ASP A 64 19.23 -29.97 -4.63
N TYR A 65 19.28 -29.14 -3.57
CA TYR A 65 18.34 -29.19 -2.47
C TYR A 65 16.92 -28.78 -2.91
N ASP A 66 16.84 -27.91 -3.91
CA ASP A 66 15.60 -27.29 -4.38
C ASP A 66 14.94 -28.06 -5.54
N ASP A 67 15.53 -29.17 -5.96
CA ASP A 67 15.03 -29.96 -7.07
C ASP A 67 13.96 -30.97 -6.63
N GLU A 68 12.69 -30.67 -6.98
CA GLU A 68 11.55 -31.53 -6.64
C GLU A 68 11.58 -32.91 -7.35
N ARG A 69 12.32 -33.04 -8.46
CA ARG A 69 12.47 -34.30 -9.22
C ARG A 69 13.54 -35.23 -8.63
N VAL A 70 14.46 -34.65 -7.85
CA VAL A 70 15.39 -35.39 -7.03
C VAL A 70 14.87 -35.39 -5.61
N ASN A 71 13.90 -36.27 -5.29
CA ASN A 71 13.31 -36.37 -3.96
C ASN A 71 14.39 -36.67 -2.91
N ARG A 72 14.74 -35.63 -2.17
CA ARG A 72 15.81 -35.62 -1.17
C ARG A 72 15.65 -36.75 -0.14
N ASP A 73 14.42 -36.91 0.37
CA ASP A 73 14.16 -37.82 1.49
C ASP A 73 14.26 -39.26 1.05
N GLU A 74 13.83 -39.56 -0.16
CA GLU A 74 14.01 -40.87 -0.80
C GLU A 74 15.49 -41.14 -1.12
N PHE A 75 16.21 -40.12 -1.62
CA PHE A 75 17.66 -40.27 -1.90
C PHE A 75 18.43 -40.54 -0.60
N LEU A 76 18.14 -39.79 0.49
CA LEU A 76 18.82 -39.99 1.77
C LEU A 76 18.50 -41.34 2.41
N ALA A 77 17.26 -41.81 2.31
CA ALA A 77 16.87 -43.14 2.82
C ALA A 77 17.68 -44.24 2.12
N ARG A 78 17.76 -44.21 0.80
CA ARG A 78 18.56 -45.18 0.01
C ARG A 78 20.08 -44.98 0.18
N PHE A 79 20.51 -43.72 0.45
CA PHE A 79 21.90 -43.43 0.75
C PHE A 79 22.36 -44.08 2.05
N VAL A 80 21.53 -44.10 3.09
CA VAL A 80 21.86 -44.71 4.40
C VAL A 80 22.03 -46.23 4.28
N GLU A 81 21.26 -46.90 3.40
CA GLU A 81 21.31 -48.36 3.17
C GLU A 81 22.52 -48.83 2.36
N GLY A 82 23.23 -47.90 1.69
CA GLY A 82 24.36 -48.23 0.82
C GLY A 82 25.64 -48.61 1.59
N GLU A 83 26.60 -49.29 0.91
CA GLU A 83 27.91 -49.65 1.47
C GLU A 83 29.01 -48.63 1.13
N GLY A 84 30.09 -48.60 1.95
CA GLY A 84 31.29 -47.82 1.72
C GLY A 84 31.25 -46.35 2.18
N ARG A 85 32.37 -45.65 1.98
CA ARG A 85 32.54 -44.23 2.32
C ARG A 85 31.99 -43.33 1.22
N LEU A 86 31.06 -42.48 1.54
CA LEU A 86 30.51 -41.50 0.59
C LEU A 86 30.08 -40.25 1.33
N ARG A 87 30.38 -39.07 0.76
CA ARG A 87 29.91 -37.78 1.24
C ARG A 87 28.82 -37.25 0.35
N VAL A 88 27.67 -36.86 0.94
CA VAL A 88 26.59 -36.17 0.23
C VAL A 88 26.52 -34.73 0.71
N VAL A 89 26.47 -33.79 -0.23
CA VAL A 89 26.34 -32.36 0.01
C VAL A 89 25.07 -31.90 -0.67
N LEU A 90 24.12 -31.41 0.13
CA LEU A 90 22.89 -30.77 -0.36
C LEU A 90 23.16 -29.27 -0.48
N LEU A 91 22.95 -28.68 -1.66
CA LEU A 91 23.13 -27.26 -1.92
C LEU A 91 21.80 -26.65 -2.35
N SER A 92 21.43 -25.52 -1.71
CA SER A 92 20.31 -24.66 -2.15
C SER A 92 20.85 -23.41 -2.84
N LEU A 93 20.19 -22.99 -3.94
CA LEU A 93 20.45 -21.72 -4.63
C LEU A 93 19.32 -20.70 -4.45
N ARG A 94 18.30 -20.97 -3.63
CA ARG A 94 17.27 -19.98 -3.33
C ARG A 94 17.86 -18.81 -2.54
N GLU A 95 17.31 -17.60 -2.73
CA GLU A 95 17.71 -16.41 -1.98
C GLU A 95 17.64 -16.68 -0.46
N GLY A 96 18.79 -16.56 0.22
CA GLY A 96 18.95 -16.89 1.62
C GLY A 96 19.54 -18.29 1.90
N GLY A 97 19.83 -19.08 0.87
CA GLY A 97 20.43 -20.42 1.00
C GLY A 97 21.95 -20.36 1.07
N ASP A 98 22.51 -19.81 2.16
CA ASP A 98 23.97 -19.81 2.41
C ASP A 98 24.45 -21.10 3.08
N GLU A 99 23.60 -22.11 3.20
CA GLU A 99 23.88 -23.33 3.94
C GLU A 99 24.02 -24.53 3.01
N ALA A 100 25.07 -25.34 3.24
CA ALA A 100 25.23 -26.65 2.64
C ALA A 100 25.07 -27.71 3.74
N ILE A 101 24.14 -28.63 3.56
CA ILE A 101 23.95 -29.74 4.48
C ILE A 101 24.84 -30.89 4.03
N VAL A 102 25.70 -31.38 4.94
CA VAL A 102 26.69 -32.44 4.60
C VAL A 102 26.40 -33.70 5.40
N TYR A 103 26.26 -34.82 4.70
CA TYR A 103 26.11 -36.15 5.26
C TYR A 103 27.35 -36.99 4.94
N ASP A 104 28.01 -37.56 5.95
CA ASP A 104 29.12 -38.46 5.81
C ASP A 104 28.71 -39.91 6.19
N ARG A 105 28.68 -40.80 5.22
CA ARG A 105 28.50 -42.24 5.48
C ARG A 105 29.85 -42.90 5.72
N ARG A 106 29.99 -43.60 6.86
CA ARG A 106 31.20 -44.35 7.23
C ARG A 106 30.80 -45.71 7.79
N THR A 107 31.46 -46.75 7.33
CA THR A 107 31.35 -48.07 7.94
C THR A 107 32.45 -48.20 9.00
N LEU A 108 32.07 -48.47 10.24
CA LEU A 108 32.97 -48.69 11.36
C LEU A 108 33.02 -50.19 11.67
N ALA A 109 34.20 -50.72 12.00
CA ALA A 109 34.29 -52.06 12.58
C ALA A 109 33.64 -52.07 13.97
N ALA A 110 33.03 -53.17 14.40
CA ALA A 110 32.35 -53.26 15.67
C ALA A 110 33.25 -52.88 16.86
N SER A 111 34.54 -53.15 16.78
CA SER A 111 35.55 -52.76 17.79
C SER A 111 35.86 -51.25 17.83
N GLN A 112 35.38 -50.47 16.86
CA GLN A 112 35.60 -49.02 16.77
C GLN A 112 34.35 -48.21 17.14
N VAL A 113 33.22 -48.88 17.34
CA VAL A 113 31.96 -48.23 17.66
C VAL A 113 31.99 -47.63 19.03
N ASP A 114 32.58 -48.30 20.03
CA ASP A 114 32.66 -47.80 21.40
C ASP A 114 33.57 -46.56 21.48
N ASP A 115 34.74 -46.58 20.85
CA ASP A 115 35.65 -45.43 20.80
C ASP A 115 34.99 -44.23 20.05
N TRP A 116 34.18 -44.52 19.04
CA TRP A 116 33.47 -43.50 18.28
C TRP A 116 32.33 -42.92 19.13
N MET A 117 31.58 -43.75 19.86
CA MET A 117 30.51 -43.27 20.76
C MET A 117 31.07 -42.44 21.93
N GLU A 118 32.17 -42.85 22.53
CA GLU A 118 32.84 -42.06 23.58
C GLU A 118 33.24 -40.68 23.06
N MET A 119 33.80 -40.59 21.87
CA MET A 119 34.18 -39.32 21.23
C MET A 119 33.00 -38.41 20.98
N TRP A 120 31.77 -38.92 20.77
CA TRP A 120 30.55 -38.16 20.59
C TRP A 120 29.78 -37.87 21.90
N LEU A 121 29.94 -38.72 22.91
CA LEU A 121 29.28 -38.56 24.22
C LEU A 121 30.11 -37.74 25.17
N GLU A 122 31.42 -37.61 24.99
CA GLU A 122 32.19 -36.60 25.69
C GLU A 122 31.70 -35.20 25.27
N PRO A 123 31.35 -34.34 26.24
CA PRO A 123 31.03 -32.96 25.90
C PRO A 123 32.22 -32.40 25.15
N GLN A 124 32.02 -32.09 23.90
CA GLN A 124 33.03 -31.45 23.05
C GLN A 124 33.56 -30.25 23.81
N ARG A 125 34.78 -30.38 24.39
CA ARG A 125 35.52 -29.20 24.83
C ARG A 125 35.66 -28.35 23.57
N GLU A 126 34.95 -27.26 23.53
CA GLU A 126 35.17 -26.20 22.55
C GLU A 126 36.64 -25.80 22.58
N GLY A 127 37.44 -26.28 21.66
CA GLY A 127 38.82 -25.92 21.55
C GLY A 127 39.70 -27.08 21.13
N GLU A 128 39.77 -27.34 19.84
CA GLU A 128 40.96 -27.73 19.08
C GLU A 128 40.58 -28.10 17.61
N ILE A 129 39.83 -27.23 16.98
CA ILE A 129 40.06 -26.99 15.54
C ILE A 129 41.14 -25.90 15.58
N SER A 130 42.30 -26.21 15.02
CA SER A 130 43.41 -25.25 14.87
C SER A 130 42.85 -23.92 14.40
N GLU A 131 42.68 -23.01 15.32
CA GLU A 131 42.36 -21.62 15.01
C GLU A 131 43.56 -21.06 14.20
N GLU A 132 43.42 -21.10 12.89
CA GLU A 132 44.07 -20.10 12.08
C GLU A 132 43.52 -18.77 12.59
N LYS A 133 44.34 -18.07 13.35
CA LYS A 133 44.07 -16.84 14.07
C LYS A 133 43.36 -15.86 13.17
N TYR A 134 42.00 -15.87 13.16
CA TYR A 134 41.24 -14.70 12.77
C TYR A 134 41.43 -13.63 13.87
N PRO A 135 42.14 -12.55 13.61
CA PRO A 135 42.27 -11.48 14.59
C PRO A 135 40.90 -10.78 14.71
N GLY A 136 40.12 -11.09 15.76
CA GLY A 136 38.96 -10.30 16.05
C GLY A 136 37.81 -10.93 16.84
N LYS A 137 37.86 -12.16 17.32
CA LYS A 137 36.74 -12.77 18.08
C LYS A 137 36.54 -12.31 19.53
N ASP A 138 37.46 -11.54 20.14
CA ASP A 138 37.40 -11.17 21.55
C ASP A 138 37.03 -9.72 21.87
N ALA A 139 36.59 -8.94 20.87
CA ALA A 139 36.02 -7.64 21.15
C ALA A 139 34.50 -7.74 21.32
N LYS A 140 34.03 -8.35 22.47
CA LYS A 140 32.70 -7.99 22.97
C LYS A 140 32.67 -6.47 23.01
N PRO A 141 31.75 -5.79 22.26
CA PRO A 141 31.69 -4.34 22.29
C PRO A 141 31.56 -3.92 23.75
N ARG A 142 32.48 -3.09 24.23
CA ARG A 142 32.42 -2.63 25.63
C ARG A 142 31.00 -2.07 25.82
N ARG A 143 30.28 -2.55 26.82
CA ARG A 143 28.89 -2.15 27.16
C ARG A 143 28.69 -0.64 27.11
N ARG A 144 29.77 0.11 27.33
CA ARG A 144 29.84 1.57 27.27
C ARG A 144 29.79 2.13 25.84
N ASP A 145 30.31 1.42 24.83
CA ASP A 145 30.31 1.86 23.42
C ASP A 145 28.93 1.57 22.81
N SER A 146 28.32 0.43 23.13
CA SER A 146 26.95 0.13 22.75
C SER A 146 25.94 1.18 23.27
N MET A 147 26.09 1.62 24.52
CA MET A 147 25.22 2.64 25.10
C MET A 147 25.38 4.02 24.41
N ARG A 148 26.61 4.38 24.02
CA ARG A 148 26.87 5.63 23.26
C ARG A 148 26.16 5.59 21.91
N HIS A 149 26.24 4.50 21.18
CA HIS A 149 25.54 4.33 19.91
C HIS A 149 24.02 4.47 20.06
N LEU A 150 23.43 3.87 21.10
CA LEU A 150 21.99 4.01 21.38
C LEU A 150 21.60 5.47 21.70
N ILE A 151 22.41 6.17 22.52
CA ILE A 151 22.15 7.58 22.85
C ILE A 151 22.23 8.46 21.60
N VAL A 152 23.27 8.30 20.78
CA VAL A 152 23.43 9.11 19.57
C VAL A 152 22.34 8.82 18.55
N ALA A 153 21.98 7.54 18.33
CA ALA A 153 20.85 7.17 17.47
C ALA A 153 19.53 7.77 17.99
N GLY A 154 19.28 7.71 19.29
CA GLY A 154 18.14 8.34 19.94
C GLY A 154 18.09 9.86 19.73
N LEU A 155 19.25 10.55 19.80
CA LEU A 155 19.34 11.98 19.52
C LEU A 155 18.95 12.30 18.07
N PHE A 156 19.40 11.51 17.08
CA PHE A 156 18.97 11.67 15.68
C PHE A 156 17.45 11.56 15.55
N VAL A 157 16.85 10.55 16.17
CA VAL A 157 15.39 10.36 16.16
C VAL A 157 14.67 11.58 16.77
N VAL A 158 15.13 12.06 17.92
CA VAL A 158 14.52 13.20 18.63
C VAL A 158 14.65 14.49 17.81
N ILE A 159 15.80 14.75 17.18
CA ILE A 159 16.01 15.95 16.35
C ILE A 159 15.04 15.93 15.16
N ILE A 160 14.91 14.80 14.45
CA ILE A 160 14.01 14.67 13.31
C ILE A 160 12.56 14.81 13.76
N MET A 161 12.21 14.24 14.92
CA MET A 161 10.87 14.32 15.50
C MET A 161 10.50 15.77 15.86
N ILE A 162 11.40 16.51 16.50
CA ILE A 162 11.20 17.95 16.82
C ILE A 162 11.02 18.74 15.53
N ALA A 163 11.88 18.52 14.51
CA ALA A 163 11.76 19.18 13.22
C ALA A 163 10.42 18.87 12.54
N GLY A 164 9.96 17.62 12.58
CA GLY A 164 8.67 17.19 12.05
C GLY A 164 7.48 17.85 12.75
N PHE A 165 7.47 17.88 14.08
CA PHE A 165 6.42 18.59 14.83
C PHE A 165 6.45 20.08 14.60
N PHE A 166 7.63 20.70 14.52
CA PHE A 166 7.76 22.10 14.17
C PHE A 166 7.21 22.40 12.77
N PHE A 167 7.50 21.53 11.79
CA PHE A 167 6.94 21.62 10.44
C PHE A 167 5.40 21.55 10.47
N LEU A 168 4.82 20.52 11.11
CA LEU A 168 3.36 20.35 11.19
C LEU A 168 2.67 21.54 11.87
N ARG A 169 3.32 22.14 12.87
CA ARG A 169 2.75 23.31 13.58
C ARG A 169 2.70 24.57 12.72
N ASN A 170 3.61 24.70 11.74
CA ASN A 170 3.75 25.93 10.93
C ASN A 170 3.16 25.78 9.52
N VAL A 171 2.64 24.61 9.15
CA VAL A 171 2.01 24.37 7.86
C VAL A 171 0.53 24.08 8.07
N GLU A 172 -0.32 24.91 7.48
CA GLU A 172 -1.76 24.68 7.45
C GLU A 172 -2.06 23.58 6.44
N LEU A 173 -2.17 22.33 6.91
CA LEU A 173 -2.43 21.17 6.05
C LEU A 173 -3.92 21.02 5.68
N LEU A 174 -4.81 21.58 6.51
CA LEU A 174 -6.24 21.45 6.34
C LEU A 174 -6.86 22.87 6.19
N PRO A 175 -7.90 23.04 5.34
CA PRO A 175 -8.63 24.30 5.28
C PRO A 175 -9.36 24.56 6.61
N ILE A 176 -9.98 25.72 6.75
CA ILE A 176 -10.79 26.04 7.93
C ILE A 176 -11.82 24.94 8.19
N ALA A 177 -12.05 24.63 9.46
CA ALA A 177 -13.10 23.69 9.87
C ALA A 177 -14.45 24.43 9.93
N ALA A 178 -15.41 24.00 9.12
CA ALA A 178 -16.71 24.67 8.99
C ALA A 178 -17.91 23.74 9.26
N SER A 179 -17.67 22.61 9.94
CA SER A 179 -18.74 21.74 10.43
C SER A 179 -18.42 21.21 11.82
N LEU A 180 -19.45 20.81 12.60
CA LEU A 180 -19.26 20.19 13.90
C LEU A 180 -18.49 18.84 13.78
N GLN A 181 -18.69 18.11 12.70
CA GLN A 181 -17.99 16.86 12.40
C GLN A 181 -16.49 17.07 12.20
N ALA A 182 -16.09 18.21 11.63
CA ALA A 182 -14.69 18.54 11.38
C ALA A 182 -13.85 18.48 12.66
N GLY A 183 -14.36 18.94 13.80
CA GLY A 183 -13.63 18.92 15.07
C GLY A 183 -13.20 17.51 15.51
N SER A 184 -14.07 16.52 15.34
CA SER A 184 -13.76 15.12 15.66
C SER A 184 -12.75 14.52 14.68
N ILE A 185 -12.89 14.84 13.39
CA ILE A 185 -12.02 14.38 12.31
C ILE A 185 -10.63 15.02 12.45
N ASP A 186 -10.55 16.33 12.65
CA ASP A 186 -9.28 17.05 12.81
C ASP A 186 -8.49 16.58 14.03
N SER A 187 -9.20 16.22 15.13
CA SER A 187 -8.58 15.62 16.31
C SER A 187 -7.97 14.25 16.01
N LEU A 188 -8.65 13.43 15.20
CA LEU A 188 -8.13 12.14 14.75
C LEU A 188 -6.92 12.32 13.84
N PHE A 189 -6.98 13.23 12.87
CA PHE A 189 -5.83 13.56 12.01
C PHE A 189 -4.63 14.06 12.81
N ALA A 190 -4.84 14.91 13.82
CA ALA A 190 -3.75 15.39 14.67
C ALA A 190 -3.06 14.23 15.40
N LEU A 191 -3.82 13.27 15.91
CA LEU A 191 -3.28 12.04 16.52
C LEU A 191 -2.49 11.21 15.49
N GLU A 192 -3.06 10.97 14.31
CA GLU A 192 -2.42 10.21 13.24
C GLU A 192 -1.12 10.88 12.77
N PHE A 193 -1.12 12.19 12.55
CA PHE A 193 0.09 12.93 12.19
C PHE A 193 1.17 12.83 13.28
N ALA A 194 0.78 12.87 14.55
CA ALA A 194 1.73 12.70 15.64
C ALA A 194 2.38 11.30 15.61
N VAL A 195 1.59 10.26 15.38
CA VAL A 195 2.09 8.88 15.23
C VAL A 195 2.99 8.76 14.00
N ILE A 196 2.57 9.32 12.85
CA ILE A 196 3.35 9.30 11.61
C ILE A 196 4.70 9.99 11.82
N VAL A 197 4.74 11.18 12.41
CA VAL A 197 6.00 11.89 12.71
C VAL A 197 6.88 11.07 13.63
N GLY A 198 6.31 10.44 14.66
CA GLY A 198 7.07 9.56 15.57
C GLY A 198 7.71 8.38 14.85
N LEU A 199 6.93 7.62 14.09
CA LEU A 199 7.39 6.45 13.34
C LEU A 199 8.37 6.83 12.22
N PHE A 200 8.08 7.87 11.45
CA PHE A 200 8.96 8.38 10.42
C PHE A 200 10.31 8.78 11.00
N SER A 201 10.30 9.52 12.11
CA SER A 201 11.52 9.96 12.79
C SER A 201 12.33 8.79 13.33
N LEU A 202 11.67 7.76 13.85
CA LEU A 202 12.32 6.53 14.31
C LEU A 202 13.03 5.83 13.15
N ILE A 203 12.32 5.57 12.05
CA ILE A 203 12.87 4.84 10.90
C ILE A 203 14.00 5.66 10.25
N VAL A 204 13.73 6.91 9.88
CA VAL A 204 14.71 7.76 9.20
C VAL A 204 15.91 8.05 10.09
N GLY A 205 15.68 8.30 11.38
CA GLY A 205 16.75 8.53 12.35
C GLY A 205 17.70 7.34 12.47
N LEU A 206 17.16 6.12 12.58
CA LEU A 206 17.96 4.90 12.62
C LEU A 206 18.68 4.63 11.30
N VAL A 207 18.02 4.84 10.16
CA VAL A 207 18.63 4.65 8.83
C VAL A 207 19.79 5.64 8.62
N VAL A 208 19.55 6.93 8.86
CA VAL A 208 20.59 7.97 8.71
C VAL A 208 21.77 7.68 9.66
N TYR A 209 21.45 7.35 10.91
CA TYR A 209 22.47 6.96 11.88
C TYR A 209 23.30 5.78 11.38
N SER A 210 22.66 4.72 10.89
CA SER A 210 23.32 3.52 10.39
C SER A 210 24.24 3.82 9.19
N ILE A 211 23.78 4.64 8.24
CA ILE A 211 24.56 5.04 7.08
C ILE A 211 25.80 5.82 7.49
N LEU A 212 25.69 6.71 8.49
CA LEU A 212 26.79 7.56 8.92
C LEU A 212 27.84 6.80 9.76
N PHE A 213 27.37 5.94 10.68
CA PHE A 213 28.25 5.33 11.69
C PHE A 213 28.67 3.90 11.39
N PHE A 214 27.87 3.13 10.62
CA PHE A 214 28.17 1.74 10.27
C PHE A 214 28.56 1.56 8.80
N ARG A 215 28.91 2.64 8.11
CA ARG A 215 29.38 2.57 6.73
C ARG A 215 30.65 1.73 6.63
N ARG A 216 30.64 0.69 5.78
CA ARG A 216 31.79 -0.17 5.50
C ARG A 216 32.96 0.66 4.94
N ARG A 217 34.14 0.49 5.48
CA ARG A 217 35.37 1.11 4.97
C ARG A 217 35.85 0.38 3.72
N LYS A 218 36.52 1.09 2.79
CA LYS A 218 36.99 0.50 1.52
C LYS A 218 37.91 -0.71 1.70
N GLU A 219 38.65 -0.79 2.79
CA GLU A 219 39.63 -1.82 3.10
C GLU A 219 39.04 -2.97 3.92
N ASP A 220 37.85 -2.81 4.43
CA ASP A 220 37.16 -3.83 5.24
C ASP A 220 36.54 -4.87 4.30
N LYS A 221 37.15 -6.07 4.30
CA LYS A 221 36.70 -7.24 3.54
C LYS A 221 36.11 -8.32 4.44
N ALA A 222 35.98 -8.07 5.74
CA ALA A 222 35.43 -9.04 6.67
C ALA A 222 33.92 -9.24 6.42
N ASP A 223 33.47 -10.46 6.55
CA ASP A 223 32.04 -10.75 6.52
C ASP A 223 31.39 -10.25 7.82
N GLY A 224 30.11 -9.86 7.73
CA GLY A 224 29.34 -9.46 8.90
C GLY A 224 29.16 -10.62 9.89
N PRO A 225 28.88 -10.33 11.17
CA PRO A 225 28.55 -11.38 12.12
C PRO A 225 27.28 -12.10 11.69
N HIS A 226 27.25 -13.42 11.78
CA HIS A 226 26.07 -14.23 11.54
C HIS A 226 25.05 -13.98 12.67
N ILE A 227 23.88 -13.42 12.33
CA ILE A 227 22.79 -13.13 13.28
C ILE A 227 21.57 -13.93 12.84
N GLU A 228 21.18 -14.92 13.65
CA GLU A 228 20.07 -15.84 13.32
C GLU A 228 18.69 -15.28 13.68
N GLY A 229 18.61 -14.26 14.52
CA GLY A 229 17.36 -13.66 14.97
C GLY A 229 17.37 -13.23 16.42
N ASN A 230 16.26 -12.65 16.88
CA ASN A 230 16.05 -12.27 18.27
C ASN A 230 14.54 -12.34 18.58
N THR A 231 14.10 -13.45 19.14
CA THR A 231 12.69 -13.71 19.44
C THR A 231 12.04 -12.62 20.30
N SER A 232 12.77 -12.06 21.27
CA SER A 232 12.24 -10.97 22.10
C SER A 232 11.98 -9.71 21.27
N LEU A 233 12.88 -9.36 20.35
CA LEU A 233 12.72 -8.24 19.44
C LEU A 233 11.57 -8.49 18.45
N GLU A 234 11.44 -9.69 17.93
CA GLU A 234 10.37 -10.13 17.02
C GLU A 234 8.98 -10.00 17.67
N VAL A 235 8.84 -10.45 18.90
CA VAL A 235 7.61 -10.30 19.69
C VAL A 235 7.29 -8.82 19.92
N VAL A 236 8.28 -8.01 20.27
CA VAL A 236 8.08 -6.57 20.54
C VAL A 236 7.63 -5.82 19.28
N TRP A 237 8.31 -6.03 18.13
CA TRP A 237 7.93 -5.33 16.90
C TRP A 237 6.63 -5.83 16.27
N THR A 238 6.13 -7.00 16.70
CA THR A 238 4.81 -7.51 16.30
C THR A 238 3.71 -6.95 17.19
N LEU A 239 3.89 -7.03 18.52
CA LEU A 239 2.83 -6.66 19.46
C LEU A 239 2.63 -5.14 19.58
N ILE A 240 3.70 -4.34 19.49
CA ILE A 240 3.56 -2.88 19.57
C ILE A 240 2.76 -2.32 18.38
N PRO A 241 3.09 -2.61 17.10
CA PRO A 241 2.27 -2.16 15.97
C PRO A 241 0.84 -2.70 16.00
N LEU A 242 0.65 -3.96 16.41
CA LEU A 242 -0.70 -4.52 16.58
C LEU A 242 -1.51 -3.72 17.59
N GLY A 243 -0.93 -3.39 18.76
CA GLY A 243 -1.58 -2.55 19.77
C GLY A 243 -1.95 -1.15 19.21
N PHE A 244 -1.06 -0.54 18.42
CA PHE A 244 -1.34 0.74 17.76
C PHE A 244 -2.50 0.64 16.76
N VAL A 245 -2.51 -0.38 15.92
CA VAL A 245 -3.60 -0.58 14.95
C VAL A 245 -4.94 -0.74 15.65
N LEU A 246 -5.01 -1.56 16.70
CA LEU A 246 -6.23 -1.75 17.49
C LEU A 246 -6.67 -0.46 18.20
N PHE A 247 -5.73 0.32 18.73
CA PHE A 247 -6.01 1.61 19.35
C PHE A 247 -6.56 2.61 18.32
N LEU A 248 -5.93 2.77 17.16
CA LEU A 248 -6.39 3.67 16.11
C LEU A 248 -7.76 3.23 15.54
N ALA A 249 -7.99 1.92 15.37
CA ALA A 249 -9.28 1.39 14.96
C ALA A 249 -10.39 1.73 15.98
N TYR A 250 -10.10 1.63 17.28
CA TYR A 250 -11.04 2.02 18.32
C TYR A 250 -11.36 3.53 18.29
N VAL A 251 -10.32 4.38 18.24
CA VAL A 251 -10.48 5.84 18.21
C VAL A 251 -11.22 6.27 16.92
N GLY A 252 -10.86 5.67 15.78
CA GLY A 252 -11.54 5.89 14.50
C GLY A 252 -13.02 5.50 14.54
N GLY A 253 -13.34 4.33 15.13
CA GLY A 253 -14.73 3.89 15.34
C GLY A 253 -15.55 4.84 16.21
N VAL A 254 -14.96 5.36 17.28
CA VAL A 254 -15.59 6.39 18.13
C VAL A 254 -15.82 7.69 17.37
N SER A 255 -14.83 8.14 16.57
CA SER A 255 -14.96 9.34 15.74
C SER A 255 -16.06 9.16 14.69
N LEU A 256 -16.10 8.01 14.00
CA LEU A 256 -17.15 7.68 13.04
C LEU A 256 -18.55 7.73 13.69
N GLY A 257 -18.72 7.15 14.87
CA GLY A 257 -19.99 7.21 15.59
C GLY A 257 -20.44 8.65 15.89
N LYS A 258 -19.50 9.56 16.20
CA LYS A 258 -19.81 10.99 16.41
C LYS A 258 -20.22 11.70 15.11
N THR A 259 -19.57 11.40 13.99
CA THR A 259 -19.87 12.03 12.70
C THR A 259 -21.21 11.57 12.13
N GLN A 260 -21.68 10.38 12.50
CA GLN A 260 -22.96 9.81 12.08
C GLN A 260 -24.12 10.13 13.05
N ALA A 261 -23.88 10.86 14.13
CA ALA A 261 -24.93 11.20 15.08
C ALA A 261 -26.09 11.94 14.40
N ALA A 262 -27.31 11.42 14.58
CA ALA A 262 -28.51 11.92 13.92
C ALA A 262 -29.26 12.94 14.76
N ASP A 263 -29.59 14.08 14.16
CA ASP A 263 -30.62 15.01 14.69
C ASP A 263 -32.01 14.43 14.40
N PRO A 264 -32.98 14.51 15.32
CA PRO A 264 -34.34 14.04 15.09
C PRO A 264 -35.10 14.82 14.01
N LYS A 265 -34.67 16.01 13.65
CA LYS A 265 -35.35 16.89 12.65
C LYS A 265 -34.33 17.58 11.75
N PRO A 266 -33.57 16.80 10.94
CA PRO A 266 -32.57 17.40 10.04
C PRO A 266 -33.29 18.16 8.90
N LEU A 267 -32.55 19.05 8.25
CA LEU A 267 -32.92 19.60 6.95
C LEU A 267 -32.62 18.51 5.88
N GLU A 268 -33.66 17.99 5.26
CA GLU A 268 -33.50 16.98 4.19
C GLU A 268 -33.18 17.67 2.87
N VAL A 269 -32.09 17.23 2.21
CA VAL A 269 -31.67 17.73 0.88
C VAL A 269 -31.24 16.54 0.02
N LYS A 270 -31.85 16.40 -1.16
CA LYS A 270 -31.36 15.47 -2.17
C LYS A 270 -30.25 16.14 -2.96
N VAL A 271 -29.13 15.44 -3.09
CA VAL A 271 -27.97 15.88 -3.86
C VAL A 271 -27.81 14.96 -5.05
N ILE A 272 -27.93 15.51 -6.24
CA ILE A 272 -27.93 14.74 -7.48
C ILE A 272 -26.74 15.21 -8.32
N GLY A 273 -25.80 14.28 -8.56
CA GLY A 273 -24.67 14.47 -9.49
C GLY A 273 -25.05 14.07 -10.89
N SER A 274 -24.59 14.84 -11.85
CA SER A 274 -24.61 14.49 -13.27
C SER A 274 -23.38 15.06 -13.95
N GLN A 275 -23.02 14.59 -15.15
CA GLN A 275 -21.86 15.11 -15.89
C GLN A 275 -22.16 16.50 -16.48
N TRP A 276 -21.66 17.60 -15.98
CA TRP A 276 -20.70 17.78 -14.86
C TRP A 276 -21.26 18.90 -13.95
N ALA A 277 -22.37 18.63 -13.29
CA ALA A 277 -23.10 19.59 -12.44
C ALA A 277 -23.66 18.92 -11.18
N TRP A 278 -23.92 19.73 -10.17
CA TRP A 278 -24.63 19.34 -8.97
C TRP A 278 -26.00 20.01 -8.93
N ARG A 279 -27.03 19.26 -8.51
CA ARG A 279 -28.37 19.75 -8.26
C ARG A 279 -28.80 19.40 -6.83
N PHE A 280 -29.44 20.37 -6.17
CA PHE A 280 -29.89 20.24 -4.79
C PHE A 280 -31.40 20.40 -4.74
N GLU A 281 -32.09 19.42 -4.20
CA GLU A 281 -33.54 19.45 -4.04
C GLU A 281 -33.88 19.43 -2.54
N TYR A 282 -34.77 20.32 -2.12
CA TYR A 282 -35.25 20.40 -0.75
C TYR A 282 -36.71 19.93 -0.72
N PRO A 283 -36.97 18.61 -0.53
CA PRO A 283 -38.31 18.04 -0.76
C PRO A 283 -39.39 18.62 0.07
N ARG A 284 -39.07 18.97 1.36
CA ARG A 284 -40.07 19.57 2.27
C ARG A 284 -40.36 21.03 1.98
N LEU A 285 -39.51 21.70 1.21
CA LEU A 285 -39.64 23.09 0.84
C LEU A 285 -40.13 23.30 -0.58
N GLY A 286 -40.09 22.25 -1.42
CA GLY A 286 -40.40 22.30 -2.83
C GLY A 286 -39.43 23.13 -3.66
N ILE A 287 -38.17 23.28 -3.19
CA ILE A 287 -37.13 24.09 -3.83
C ILE A 287 -36.13 23.18 -4.57
N ILE A 288 -35.75 23.57 -5.77
CA ILE A 288 -34.60 22.98 -6.53
C ILE A 288 -33.61 24.12 -6.78
N SER A 289 -32.32 23.84 -6.55
CA SER A 289 -31.26 24.84 -6.67
C SER A 289 -29.98 24.20 -7.26
N THR A 290 -29.15 25.03 -7.88
CA THR A 290 -27.78 24.70 -8.28
C THR A 290 -26.74 25.07 -7.24
N GLU A 291 -27.17 25.70 -6.15
CA GLU A 291 -26.36 26.05 -4.98
C GLU A 291 -26.88 25.28 -3.77
N LEU A 292 -25.99 24.77 -2.91
CA LEU A 292 -26.36 24.17 -1.64
C LEU A 292 -26.44 25.27 -0.56
N ILE A 293 -27.64 25.57 -0.08
CA ILE A 293 -27.89 26.59 0.93
C ILE A 293 -28.22 25.92 2.26
N LEU A 294 -27.47 26.21 3.28
CA LEU A 294 -27.59 25.57 4.59
C LEU A 294 -27.68 26.63 5.71
N PRO A 295 -28.56 26.45 6.68
CA PRO A 295 -28.54 27.27 7.88
C PRO A 295 -27.44 26.80 8.83
N ILE A 296 -26.78 27.73 9.53
CA ILE A 296 -25.79 27.43 10.56
C ILE A 296 -26.43 26.65 11.72
N ASP A 297 -25.66 25.81 12.39
CA ASP A 297 -26.01 25.03 13.59
C ASP A 297 -27.20 24.06 13.41
N LYS A 298 -27.68 23.86 12.21
CA LYS A 298 -28.72 22.86 11.89
C LYS A 298 -28.19 21.75 11.05
N GLN A 299 -28.42 20.50 11.50
CA GLN A 299 -28.03 19.36 10.75
C GLN A 299 -28.80 19.26 9.44
N ALA A 300 -28.06 19.09 8.33
CA ALA A 300 -28.57 18.65 7.03
C ALA A 300 -28.36 17.16 6.89
N LEU A 301 -29.39 16.46 6.43
CA LEU A 301 -29.31 15.10 5.92
C LEU A 301 -29.30 15.19 4.40
N LEU A 302 -28.14 14.90 3.81
CA LEU A 302 -27.96 14.86 2.37
C LEU A 302 -28.19 13.43 1.88
N GLU A 303 -29.18 13.24 1.00
CA GLU A 303 -29.42 12.01 0.23
C GLU A 303 -28.72 12.16 -1.11
N ILE A 304 -27.60 11.47 -1.29
CA ILE A 304 -26.67 11.67 -2.40
C ILE A 304 -26.84 10.56 -3.41
N SER A 305 -27.05 10.92 -4.67
CA SER A 305 -27.20 10.01 -5.82
C SER A 305 -26.62 10.59 -7.10
N SER A 306 -26.57 9.78 -8.16
CA SER A 306 -26.15 10.19 -9.50
C SER A 306 -27.17 9.73 -10.54
N THR A 307 -27.25 10.46 -11.66
CA THR A 307 -28.10 10.10 -12.81
C THR A 307 -27.34 9.38 -13.93
N ASP A 308 -26.00 9.34 -13.90
CA ASP A 308 -25.18 8.84 -15.00
C ASP A 308 -24.00 7.96 -14.56
N VAL A 309 -22.92 8.55 -14.09
CA VAL A 309 -21.71 7.84 -13.62
C VAL A 309 -21.49 8.09 -12.12
N ILE A 310 -20.50 7.45 -11.54
CA ILE A 310 -20.12 7.71 -10.16
C ILE A 310 -19.49 9.11 -10.06
N HIS A 311 -19.97 9.91 -9.10
CA HIS A 311 -19.37 11.16 -8.65
C HIS A 311 -19.07 11.05 -7.14
N SER A 312 -18.42 12.04 -6.55
CA SER A 312 -18.24 12.09 -5.11
C SER A 312 -18.42 13.52 -4.60
N PHE A 313 -19.41 13.71 -3.72
CA PHE A 313 -19.69 14.98 -3.08
C PHE A 313 -18.63 15.26 -2.01
N TRP A 314 -17.91 16.37 -2.12
CA TRP A 314 -16.90 16.75 -1.16
C TRP A 314 -16.83 18.26 -0.95
N VAL A 315 -17.05 18.70 0.28
CA VAL A 315 -16.77 20.06 0.72
C VAL A 315 -15.58 19.99 1.68
N PRO A 316 -14.37 20.38 1.27
CA PRO A 316 -13.15 20.22 2.06
C PRO A 316 -13.23 20.80 3.48
N GLN A 317 -13.89 21.93 3.64
CA GLN A 317 -14.07 22.60 4.92
C GLN A 317 -14.99 21.84 5.90
N PHE A 318 -15.85 20.98 5.40
CA PHE A 318 -16.72 20.13 6.22
C PHE A 318 -16.07 18.81 6.61
N ARG A 319 -14.92 18.45 6.04
CA ARG A 319 -14.16 17.19 6.25
C ARG A 319 -14.90 15.92 5.83
N LEU A 320 -16.07 16.03 5.27
CA LEU A 320 -16.92 14.90 4.91
C LEU A 320 -16.97 14.74 3.39
N LYS A 321 -16.93 13.49 2.96
CA LYS A 321 -17.03 13.09 1.55
C LYS A 321 -17.94 11.88 1.44
N GLN A 322 -18.77 11.85 0.38
CA GLN A 322 -19.65 10.72 0.11
C GLN A 322 -19.80 10.54 -1.41
N ASP A 323 -19.69 9.31 -1.86
CA ASP A 323 -19.88 8.96 -3.26
C ASP A 323 -21.35 9.08 -3.65
N ALA A 324 -21.59 9.62 -4.86
CA ALA A 324 -22.87 9.69 -5.53
C ALA A 324 -22.95 8.55 -6.55
N LEU A 325 -23.71 7.51 -6.24
CA LEU A 325 -23.81 6.31 -7.05
C LEU A 325 -25.03 6.39 -7.97
N PRO A 326 -24.92 5.91 -9.22
CA PRO A 326 -26.06 5.80 -10.12
C PRO A 326 -26.90 4.55 -9.80
N GLY A 327 -28.22 4.62 -10.08
CA GLY A 327 -29.17 3.52 -9.91
C GLY A 327 -30.08 3.66 -8.69
N GLU A 328 -31.28 3.08 -8.79
CA GLU A 328 -32.25 3.07 -7.71
C GLU A 328 -31.76 2.23 -6.51
N GLY A 329 -31.94 2.75 -5.29
CA GLY A 329 -31.54 2.07 -4.06
C GLY A 329 -30.07 2.18 -3.71
N PHE A 330 -29.29 2.98 -4.47
CA PHE A 330 -27.89 3.26 -4.19
C PHE A 330 -27.68 4.66 -3.57
N GLU A 331 -28.75 5.34 -3.14
CA GLU A 331 -28.65 6.60 -2.42
C GLU A 331 -27.80 6.44 -1.16
N ARG A 332 -26.97 7.45 -0.86
CA ARG A 332 -26.10 7.48 0.31
C ARG A 332 -26.44 8.68 1.19
N GLU A 333 -26.53 8.43 2.49
CA GLU A 333 -26.75 9.48 3.47
C GLU A 333 -25.43 10.12 3.91
N LEU A 334 -25.41 11.43 4.00
CA LEU A 334 -24.35 12.21 4.62
C LEU A 334 -24.95 13.26 5.55
N ARG A 335 -24.50 13.30 6.81
CA ARG A 335 -24.98 14.21 7.82
C ARG A 335 -23.95 15.30 8.06
N ILE A 336 -24.35 16.57 7.86
CA ILE A 336 -23.49 17.74 8.02
C ILE A 336 -24.19 18.75 8.91
N THR A 337 -23.49 19.23 9.94
CA THR A 337 -23.94 20.36 10.74
C THR A 337 -22.97 21.51 10.53
N PRO A 338 -23.28 22.52 9.69
CA PRO A 338 -22.40 23.65 9.46
C PRO A 338 -22.21 24.44 10.76
N SER A 339 -20.99 24.88 11.03
CA SER A 339 -20.62 25.62 12.26
C SER A 339 -20.06 27.01 11.99
N GLU A 340 -19.83 27.38 10.72
CA GLU A 340 -19.27 28.68 10.33
C GLU A 340 -20.05 29.22 9.12
N ILE A 341 -20.54 30.48 9.26
CA ILE A 341 -21.17 31.23 8.17
C ILE A 341 -20.11 31.53 7.11
N GLY A 342 -20.42 31.28 5.82
CA GLY A 342 -19.50 31.58 4.75
C GLY A 342 -19.91 30.96 3.42
N GLU A 343 -19.07 31.21 2.41
CA GLU A 343 -19.20 30.64 1.07
C GLU A 343 -18.12 29.58 0.88
N TYR A 344 -18.54 28.40 0.46
CA TYR A 344 -17.73 27.23 0.24
C TYR A 344 -18.02 26.68 -1.17
N SER A 345 -17.35 25.62 -1.55
CA SER A 345 -17.64 24.92 -2.79
C SER A 345 -17.68 23.42 -2.53
N VAL A 346 -18.70 22.77 -3.08
CA VAL A 346 -18.64 21.34 -3.30
C VAL A 346 -17.87 21.07 -4.59
N VAL A 347 -16.96 20.11 -4.56
CA VAL A 347 -16.21 19.63 -5.71
C VAL A 347 -16.44 18.14 -5.90
N CYS A 348 -16.35 17.66 -7.12
CA CYS A 348 -16.38 16.23 -7.41
C CYS A 348 -15.03 15.62 -7.03
N ALA A 349 -15.05 14.57 -6.20
CA ALA A 349 -13.85 13.87 -5.72
C ALA A 349 -13.74 12.43 -6.28
N GLU A 350 -14.49 12.12 -7.37
CA GLU A 350 -14.40 10.85 -8.10
C GLU A 350 -14.35 11.13 -9.61
N LEU A 351 -13.44 10.44 -10.32
CA LEU A 351 -13.22 10.68 -11.74
C LEU A 351 -14.48 10.36 -12.55
N CYS A 352 -15.16 11.39 -13.04
CA CYS A 352 -16.46 11.32 -13.70
C CYS A 352 -16.42 11.73 -15.19
N GLY A 353 -15.25 11.75 -15.83
CA GLY A 353 -15.11 12.06 -17.24
C GLY A 353 -14.32 13.35 -17.51
N ARG A 354 -14.48 13.89 -18.73
CA ARG A 354 -13.62 14.93 -19.28
C ARG A 354 -13.58 16.23 -18.44
N GLN A 355 -14.68 16.64 -17.86
CA GLN A 355 -14.78 17.89 -17.08
C GLN A 355 -14.87 17.63 -15.56
N HIS A 356 -14.41 16.49 -15.12
CA HIS A 356 -14.32 16.18 -13.68
C HIS A 356 -13.66 17.31 -12.86
N TYR A 357 -12.59 17.91 -13.37
CA TYR A 357 -11.82 18.97 -12.70
C TYR A 357 -12.61 20.26 -12.47
N SER A 358 -13.67 20.51 -13.24
CA SER A 358 -14.52 21.72 -13.17
C SER A 358 -15.89 21.46 -12.56
N MET A 359 -16.22 20.21 -12.21
CA MET A 359 -17.50 19.87 -11.59
C MET A 359 -17.54 20.35 -10.14
N ALA A 360 -18.10 21.56 -9.97
CA ALA A 360 -18.24 22.22 -8.68
C ALA A 360 -19.56 22.98 -8.60
N ALA A 361 -20.02 23.25 -7.37
CA ALA A 361 -21.16 24.12 -7.12
C ALA A 361 -20.94 24.94 -5.84
N PRO A 362 -21.54 26.16 -5.73
CA PRO A 362 -21.49 26.97 -4.53
C PRO A 362 -22.21 26.29 -3.36
N VAL A 363 -21.62 26.43 -2.15
CA VAL A 363 -22.22 26.04 -0.88
C VAL A 363 -22.25 27.28 0.03
N LYS A 364 -23.40 27.71 0.44
CA LYS A 364 -23.55 28.89 1.28
C LYS A 364 -24.13 28.50 2.65
N VAL A 365 -23.40 28.80 3.69
CA VAL A 365 -23.90 28.70 5.07
C VAL A 365 -24.29 30.09 5.55
N MET A 366 -25.51 30.22 6.02
CA MET A 366 -26.05 31.51 6.43
C MET A 366 -26.79 31.42 7.77
N ALA A 367 -27.11 32.58 8.39
CA ALA A 367 -27.91 32.62 9.58
C ALA A 367 -29.36 32.16 9.29
N GLN A 368 -30.04 31.64 10.31
CA GLN A 368 -31.40 31.10 10.13
C GLN A 368 -32.39 32.14 9.51
N PRO A 369 -32.38 33.43 9.89
CA PRO A 369 -33.27 34.41 9.26
C PRO A 369 -33.02 34.62 7.76
N ASP A 370 -31.75 34.58 7.37
CA ASP A 370 -31.37 34.71 5.94
C ASP A 370 -31.76 33.46 5.14
N PHE A 371 -31.64 32.27 5.75
CA PHE A 371 -32.14 31.03 5.17
C PHE A 371 -33.67 31.08 5.00
N ASP A 372 -34.42 31.56 6.00
CA ASP A 372 -35.89 31.68 5.92
C ASP A 372 -36.30 32.67 4.83
N ALA A 373 -35.57 33.78 4.66
CA ALA A 373 -35.77 34.71 3.57
C ALA A 373 -35.49 34.12 2.20
N TRP A 374 -34.40 33.33 2.10
CA TRP A 374 -34.07 32.57 0.87
C TRP A 374 -35.17 31.56 0.52
N VAL A 375 -35.71 30.85 1.53
CA VAL A 375 -36.82 29.92 1.32
C VAL A 375 -38.04 30.64 0.76
N GLN A 376 -38.44 31.78 1.36
CA GLN A 376 -39.57 32.58 0.91
C GLN A 376 -39.37 33.05 -0.54
N ALA A 377 -38.19 33.51 -0.88
CA ALA A 377 -37.86 33.97 -2.23
C ALA A 377 -37.94 32.88 -3.31
N ASN A 378 -37.59 31.64 -2.92
CA ASN A 378 -37.50 30.50 -3.86
C ASN A 378 -38.73 29.57 -3.84
N THR A 379 -39.68 29.78 -2.91
CA THR A 379 -41.01 29.13 -2.92
C THR A 379 -42.09 29.97 -3.59
N ALA A 380 -41.74 31.17 -4.07
CA ALA A 380 -42.66 32.00 -4.83
C ALA A 380 -43.15 31.23 -6.10
N PRO A 381 -44.44 31.38 -6.46
CA PRO A 381 -44.99 30.74 -7.63
C PRO A 381 -44.19 31.15 -8.88
N VAL A 382 -43.90 30.16 -9.75
CA VAL A 382 -43.21 30.41 -11.02
C VAL A 382 -43.97 31.44 -11.82
N SER A 383 -43.28 32.40 -12.46
CA SER A 383 -43.88 33.50 -13.23
C SER A 383 -44.93 33.01 -14.19
N ALA A 384 -46.03 33.74 -14.32
CA ALA A 384 -47.03 33.49 -15.33
C ALA A 384 -46.54 33.86 -16.76
N ASP A 385 -45.55 34.75 -16.84
CA ASP A 385 -44.90 35.08 -18.14
C ASP A 385 -44.04 33.88 -18.60
N PRO A 386 -44.28 33.40 -19.83
CA PRO A 386 -43.57 32.26 -20.36
C PRO A 386 -42.04 32.43 -20.44
N VAL A 387 -41.57 33.65 -20.71
CA VAL A 387 -40.12 33.93 -20.87
C VAL A 387 -39.44 33.94 -19.50
N GLU A 388 -40.02 34.66 -18.51
CA GLU A 388 -39.50 34.65 -17.16
C GLU A 388 -39.58 33.29 -16.52
N ARG A 389 -40.67 32.54 -16.81
CA ARG A 389 -40.80 31.14 -16.33
C ARG A 389 -39.72 30.22 -16.94
N GLY A 390 -39.47 30.36 -18.24
CA GLY A 390 -38.41 29.61 -18.89
C GLY A 390 -37.02 29.92 -18.32
N ASP A 391 -36.76 31.20 -18.05
CA ASP A 391 -35.51 31.61 -17.41
C ASP A 391 -35.39 31.04 -15.99
N GLN A 392 -36.42 31.17 -15.15
CA GLN A 392 -36.47 30.60 -13.80
C GLN A 392 -36.24 29.09 -13.81
N ILE A 393 -36.94 28.34 -14.67
CA ILE A 393 -36.79 26.89 -14.79
C ILE A 393 -35.39 26.52 -15.26
N SER A 394 -34.86 27.23 -16.25
CA SER A 394 -33.50 26.92 -16.76
C SER A 394 -32.39 27.13 -15.74
N GLN A 395 -32.54 28.11 -14.84
CA GLN A 395 -31.67 28.35 -13.72
C GLN A 395 -31.87 27.28 -12.63
N GLN A 396 -33.11 27.01 -12.26
CA GLN A 396 -33.49 26.06 -11.21
C GLN A 396 -33.01 24.62 -11.53
N PHE A 397 -33.11 24.20 -12.80
CA PHE A 397 -32.67 22.87 -13.24
C PHE A 397 -31.20 22.82 -13.68
N GLY A 398 -30.45 23.93 -13.57
CA GLY A 398 -29.02 23.96 -13.85
C GLY A 398 -28.66 23.98 -15.33
N CYS A 399 -29.60 24.13 -16.22
CA CYS A 399 -29.34 24.16 -17.69
C CYS A 399 -28.34 25.26 -18.06
N ARG A 400 -28.37 26.39 -17.33
CA ARG A 400 -27.48 27.55 -17.51
C ARG A 400 -26.02 27.30 -17.13
N ALA A 401 -25.72 26.20 -16.44
CA ALA A 401 -24.34 25.80 -16.16
C ALA A 401 -23.58 25.37 -17.44
N CYS A 402 -24.33 24.81 -18.39
CA CYS A 402 -23.76 24.33 -19.65
C CYS A 402 -24.15 25.19 -20.84
N HIS A 403 -25.28 25.87 -20.81
CA HIS A 403 -25.83 26.68 -21.92
C HIS A 403 -25.91 28.15 -21.57
N SER A 404 -25.26 29.01 -22.33
CA SER A 404 -25.37 30.45 -22.15
C SER A 404 -26.61 31.02 -22.86
N ILE A 405 -27.00 32.23 -22.50
CA ILE A 405 -28.04 32.99 -23.20
C ILE A 405 -27.51 34.28 -23.86
N ASP A 406 -26.21 34.55 -23.72
CA ASP A 406 -25.56 35.76 -24.21
C ASP A 406 -24.75 35.53 -25.52
N GLY A 407 -24.59 34.29 -25.94
CA GLY A 407 -23.83 33.91 -27.13
C GLY A 407 -22.44 33.34 -26.82
N THR A 408 -22.03 33.34 -25.59
CA THR A 408 -20.75 32.66 -25.20
C THR A 408 -20.92 31.15 -25.27
N VAL A 409 -19.87 30.46 -25.69
CA VAL A 409 -19.84 29.00 -25.67
C VAL A 409 -19.24 28.58 -24.32
N VAL A 410 -20.02 27.82 -23.56
CA VAL A 410 -19.56 27.22 -22.28
C VAL A 410 -19.25 25.75 -22.51
N VAL A 411 -20.09 24.85 -22.08
CA VAL A 411 -19.97 23.40 -22.33
C VAL A 411 -20.78 23.02 -23.55
N GLY A 412 -22.03 23.47 -23.56
CA GLY A 412 -22.99 23.32 -24.63
C GLY A 412 -23.11 24.57 -25.51
N PRO A 413 -23.89 24.51 -26.58
CA PRO A 413 -24.17 25.66 -27.42
C PRO A 413 -24.97 26.74 -26.67
N SER A 414 -24.74 28.00 -27.04
CA SER A 414 -25.57 29.10 -26.52
C SER A 414 -27.00 29.03 -27.03
N TRP A 415 -27.96 29.36 -26.19
CA TRP A 415 -29.38 29.45 -26.63
C TRP A 415 -29.76 30.79 -27.28
N LYS A 416 -28.81 31.73 -27.33
CA LYS A 416 -29.06 33.02 -27.97
C LYS A 416 -29.40 32.88 -29.43
N GLY A 417 -30.66 33.19 -29.76
CA GLY A 417 -31.13 33.20 -31.14
C GLY A 417 -31.27 31.85 -31.83
N ILE A 418 -31.13 30.73 -31.06
CA ILE A 418 -31.15 29.39 -31.65
C ILE A 418 -32.53 28.95 -32.16
N PHE A 419 -33.62 29.48 -31.59
CA PHE A 419 -34.99 29.12 -31.97
C PHE A 419 -35.28 29.59 -33.38
N GLY A 420 -35.73 28.68 -34.24
CA GLY A 420 -35.97 28.91 -35.68
C GLY A 420 -34.75 28.79 -36.58
N GLU A 421 -33.58 28.55 -36.03
CA GLU A 421 -32.36 28.31 -36.81
C GLU A 421 -32.24 26.86 -37.27
N GLN A 422 -31.52 26.63 -38.37
CA GLN A 422 -31.10 25.28 -38.78
C GLN A 422 -29.73 24.96 -38.18
N VAL A 423 -29.66 23.92 -37.37
CA VAL A 423 -28.40 23.47 -36.76
C VAL A 423 -27.99 22.12 -37.35
N SER A 424 -26.69 21.93 -37.51
CA SER A 424 -26.12 20.64 -37.93
C SER A 424 -25.81 19.79 -36.74
N LEU A 425 -26.30 18.55 -36.70
CA LEU A 425 -26.02 17.56 -35.67
C LEU A 425 -24.68 16.87 -35.94
N ALA A 426 -24.19 16.14 -34.94
CA ALA A 426 -22.91 15.43 -35.01
C ALA A 426 -22.85 14.33 -36.09
N ASP A 427 -24.00 13.81 -36.53
CA ASP A 427 -24.16 12.84 -37.62
C ASP A 427 -24.19 13.46 -39.01
N GLY A 428 -24.08 14.80 -39.08
CA GLY A 428 -24.13 15.58 -40.32
C GLY A 428 -25.53 15.91 -40.84
N THR A 429 -26.59 15.53 -40.14
CA THR A 429 -27.95 15.92 -40.44
C THR A 429 -28.23 17.36 -39.99
N SER A 430 -29.15 18.05 -40.65
CA SER A 430 -29.60 19.39 -40.23
C SER A 430 -31.02 19.33 -39.74
N VAL A 431 -31.29 19.98 -38.62
CA VAL A 431 -32.59 20.03 -37.97
C VAL A 431 -32.99 21.47 -37.68
N LEU A 432 -34.28 21.77 -37.84
CA LEU A 432 -34.84 23.05 -37.42
C LEU A 432 -35.03 23.03 -35.90
N VAL A 433 -34.52 24.03 -35.22
CA VAL A 433 -34.68 24.18 -33.76
C VAL A 433 -36.06 24.76 -33.48
N ASP A 434 -37.04 23.90 -33.33
CA ASP A 434 -38.42 24.20 -32.96
C ASP A 434 -38.74 23.67 -31.53
N GLU A 435 -39.97 23.84 -31.09
CA GLU A 435 -40.42 23.36 -29.78
C GLU A 435 -40.26 21.84 -29.62
N ALA A 436 -40.50 21.08 -30.69
CA ALA A 436 -40.40 19.62 -30.66
C ALA A 436 -38.94 19.17 -30.52
N TYR A 437 -38.03 19.80 -31.27
CA TYR A 437 -36.60 19.54 -31.15
C TYR A 437 -36.06 19.88 -29.77
N ILE A 438 -36.43 21.07 -29.22
CA ILE A 438 -36.02 21.49 -27.87
C ILE A 438 -36.55 20.51 -26.81
N ALA A 439 -37.83 20.12 -26.91
CA ALA A 439 -38.41 19.17 -25.97
C ALA A 439 -37.73 17.80 -26.04
N GLU A 440 -37.36 17.33 -27.21
CA GLU A 440 -36.63 16.06 -27.41
C GLU A 440 -35.21 16.17 -26.87
N SER A 441 -34.48 17.25 -27.16
CA SER A 441 -33.12 17.49 -26.66
C SER A 441 -33.04 17.60 -25.14
N ILE A 442 -34.12 18.03 -24.46
CA ILE A 442 -34.18 18.04 -22.98
C ILE A 442 -34.44 16.66 -22.42
N ARG A 443 -35.20 15.80 -23.10
CA ARG A 443 -35.54 14.46 -22.64
C ARG A 443 -34.46 13.42 -22.93
N ASN A 444 -33.82 13.55 -24.08
CA ASN A 444 -32.80 12.66 -24.61
C ASN A 444 -31.61 13.49 -25.10
N PRO A 445 -30.80 14.04 -24.18
CA PRO A 445 -29.68 14.92 -24.49
C PRO A 445 -28.51 14.25 -25.20
#